data_e178717bc8eff60c189de88dc8e04002
#
_entry.id   e178717bc8eff60c189de88dc8e04002
#
_cell.length_a   1.000
_cell.length_b   1.000
_cell.length_c   1.000
_cell.angle_alpha   90.00
_cell.angle_beta   90.00
_cell.angle_gamma   90.00
#
_symmetry.space_group_name_H-M   'P 1'
#
loop_
_entity.id
_entity.type
_entity.pdbx_description
1 polymer ?
#
loop_
_entity_poly.entity_id
_entity_poly.type
_entity_poly.pdbx_seq_one_letter_code
_entity_poly.pdbx_strand_id
1 'polypeptide(L)'
;ILPAPAGLETQKTIHRAFACGLSFAIFTEGTAMNSLILTLDAGAGCCLPIAYQQLTQGALYAAWRGSYPQLHDEGFAGDRQTFRLFTFGPLEGRYRVQGNEITFTGLVQLEVRSPVEDLLYALGKSLTGAGALRLGRCVLPLRDLRSEDHYWFAAPLPVRMVSPLTLHKSLPGGKTLFLRPDDDAFAAQLIANTAHKLAACRSTADPSVTLRPMGTRLPRKRVTQFKGIYLTGWEGDFLLDGDPETLCLLYQTGLGDRNSQGFGMFRMLL
;
A
#
# COMPACT_ATOMS: atom_id res chain seq x y z
N ILE A 1 -19.36 -34.70 14.82
CA ILE A 1 -17.89 -34.49 14.71
C ILE A 1 -17.64 -33.99 13.31
N LEU A 2 -17.58 -32.66 13.13
CA LEU A 2 -17.20 -32.01 11.89
C LEU A 2 -15.66 -31.81 11.90
N PRO A 3 -14.93 -32.08 10.82
CA PRO A 3 -13.49 -31.80 10.77
C PRO A 3 -13.22 -30.30 10.69
N ALA A 4 -12.23 -29.85 11.44
CA ALA A 4 -11.74 -28.48 11.42
C ALA A 4 -11.20 -28.11 10.03
N PRO A 5 -11.36 -26.86 9.56
CA PRO A 5 -10.72 -26.41 8.34
C PRO A 5 -9.21 -26.28 8.59
N ALA A 6 -8.43 -27.03 7.83
CA ALA A 6 -6.98 -26.93 7.81
C ALA A 6 -6.61 -25.57 7.20
N GLY A 7 -6.18 -24.62 8.03
CA GLY A 7 -5.49 -23.43 7.59
C GLY A 7 -4.12 -23.81 7.06
N LEU A 8 -3.93 -23.88 5.76
CA LEU A 8 -2.63 -23.96 5.13
C LEU A 8 -2.07 -22.54 4.98
N GLU A 9 -1.28 -22.11 5.96
CA GLU A 9 -0.24 -21.12 5.74
C GLU A 9 0.79 -21.73 4.80
N THR A 10 0.70 -21.45 3.52
CA THR A 10 1.78 -21.76 2.58
C THR A 10 2.79 -20.61 2.62
N GLN A 11 3.67 -20.60 3.63
CA GLN A 11 4.96 -19.94 3.50
C GLN A 11 5.77 -20.72 2.47
N LYS A 12 5.72 -20.31 1.21
CA LYS A 12 6.63 -20.81 0.18
C LYS A 12 7.95 -20.10 0.32
N THR A 13 8.88 -20.73 1.02
CA THR A 13 10.30 -20.36 0.99
C THR A 13 10.84 -20.61 -0.41
N ILE A 14 11.17 -19.55 -1.13
CA ILE A 14 11.76 -19.62 -2.46
C ILE A 14 13.27 -19.87 -2.31
N HIS A 15 13.77 -20.93 -2.98
CA HIS A 15 15.16 -21.35 -2.91
C HIS A 15 16.13 -20.29 -3.46
N ARG A 16 17.25 -20.14 -2.74
CA ARG A 16 18.34 -19.20 -2.98
C ARG A 16 19.19 -19.59 -4.18
N ALA A 17 19.47 -18.63 -5.06
CA ALA A 17 20.65 -18.67 -5.91
C ALA A 17 21.66 -17.62 -5.42
N PHE A 18 22.86 -18.07 -5.12
CA PHE A 18 23.96 -17.21 -4.68
C PHE A 18 24.73 -16.68 -5.89
N ALA A 19 24.69 -15.39 -6.12
CA ALA A 19 25.72 -14.68 -6.86
C ALA A 19 26.03 -13.39 -6.11
N CYS A 20 27.27 -13.22 -5.71
CA CYS A 20 27.80 -11.99 -5.13
C CYS A 20 27.28 -11.57 -3.74
N GLY A 21 27.11 -12.52 -2.79
CA GLY A 21 26.84 -12.18 -1.38
C GLY A 21 25.47 -11.58 -1.06
N LEU A 22 24.59 -11.41 -2.04
CA LEU A 22 23.20 -10.94 -1.90
C LEU A 22 22.25 -12.13 -2.11
N SER A 23 21.38 -12.37 -1.14
CA SER A 23 20.36 -13.40 -1.23
C SER A 23 19.13 -12.81 -1.92
N PHE A 24 19.01 -13.01 -3.24
CA PHE A 24 17.79 -12.63 -3.96
C PHE A 24 16.88 -13.85 -4.15
N ALA A 25 15.60 -13.68 -3.85
CA ALA A 25 14.59 -14.65 -4.29
C ALA A 25 14.53 -14.63 -5.82
N ILE A 26 14.57 -15.83 -6.43
CA ILE A 26 14.31 -15.97 -7.88
C ILE A 26 12.79 -15.88 -8.03
N PHE A 27 12.30 -14.78 -8.61
CA PHE A 27 10.91 -14.67 -9.01
C PHE A 27 10.69 -15.51 -10.26
N THR A 28 9.90 -16.56 -10.15
CA THR A 28 9.43 -17.33 -11.31
C THR A 28 8.10 -16.76 -11.78
N GLU A 29 7.94 -16.57 -13.09
CA GLU A 29 6.64 -16.25 -13.69
C GLU A 29 5.62 -17.32 -13.27
N GLY A 30 4.43 -16.88 -12.84
CA GLY A 30 3.35 -17.76 -12.39
C GLY A 30 3.26 -17.99 -10.87
N THR A 31 4.09 -17.33 -10.06
CA THR A 31 3.88 -17.32 -8.60
C THR A 31 2.94 -16.15 -8.28
N ALA A 32 1.74 -16.46 -7.81
CA ALA A 32 0.80 -15.45 -7.37
C ALA A 32 1.46 -14.55 -6.30
N MET A 33 1.41 -13.22 -6.49
CA MET A 33 2.08 -12.26 -5.63
C MET A 33 1.18 -11.03 -5.46
N ASN A 34 0.80 -10.71 -4.22
CA ASN A 34 0.00 -9.53 -3.95
C ASN A 34 0.68 -8.48 -3.05
N SER A 35 1.83 -8.83 -2.49
CA SER A 35 2.67 -7.92 -1.69
C SER A 35 4.15 -8.17 -1.97
N LEU A 36 4.93 -7.09 -2.07
CA LEU A 36 6.37 -7.07 -2.24
C LEU A 36 7.01 -6.26 -1.12
N ILE A 37 7.89 -6.88 -0.35
CA ILE A 37 8.61 -6.25 0.75
C ILE A 37 10.08 -6.06 0.37
N LEU A 38 10.49 -4.79 0.32
CA LEU A 38 11.85 -4.36 0.04
C LEU A 38 12.58 -4.14 1.36
N THR A 39 13.66 -4.85 1.62
CA THR A 39 14.58 -4.53 2.72
C THR A 39 15.74 -3.69 2.16
N LEU A 40 15.83 -2.46 2.63
CA LEU A 40 16.75 -1.44 2.14
C LEU A 40 17.71 -1.03 3.27
N ASP A 41 18.89 -0.56 2.91
CA ASP A 41 19.89 -0.12 3.89
C ASP A 41 20.02 1.41 3.90
N ALA A 42 19.60 2.03 4.99
CA ALA A 42 19.76 3.45 5.24
C ALA A 42 21.16 3.81 5.78
N GLY A 43 22.02 2.80 6.05
CA GLY A 43 23.38 2.99 6.53
C GLY A 43 23.44 3.79 7.83
N ALA A 44 24.37 4.75 7.88
CA ALA A 44 24.53 5.66 9.01
C ALA A 44 23.43 6.74 9.09
N GLY A 45 22.68 6.99 8.00
CA GLY A 45 21.58 7.93 8.01
C GLY A 45 21.07 8.30 6.62
N CYS A 46 19.77 8.12 6.40
CA CYS A 46 19.02 8.64 5.25
C CYS A 46 18.04 9.70 5.75
N CYS A 47 18.36 10.97 5.49
CA CYS A 47 17.54 12.11 5.91
C CYS A 47 16.54 12.46 4.80
N LEU A 48 15.25 12.48 5.16
CA LEU A 48 14.13 12.76 4.27
C LEU A 48 13.22 13.81 4.91
N PRO A 49 12.45 14.59 4.14
CA PRO A 49 11.37 15.38 4.70
C PRO A 49 10.32 14.43 5.35
N ILE A 50 9.63 14.86 6.40
CA ILE A 50 8.59 14.03 7.04
C ILE A 50 7.53 13.58 6.02
N ALA A 51 7.20 14.41 5.03
CA ALA A 51 6.26 14.09 3.94
C ALA A 51 6.97 13.43 2.75
N TYR A 52 7.77 12.39 3.00
CA TYR A 52 8.55 11.70 1.96
C TYR A 52 7.75 10.80 1.01
N GLN A 53 6.44 10.62 1.23
CA GLN A 53 5.58 9.77 0.37
C GLN A 53 5.68 10.15 -1.11
N GLN A 54 5.82 11.45 -1.42
CA GLN A 54 6.03 11.91 -2.79
C GLN A 54 7.34 11.38 -3.39
N LEU A 55 8.40 11.31 -2.59
CA LEU A 55 9.69 10.76 -3.02
C LEU A 55 9.58 9.25 -3.25
N THR A 56 8.89 8.54 -2.36
CA THR A 56 8.64 7.10 -2.51
C THR A 56 7.81 6.82 -3.75
N GLN A 57 6.71 7.54 -3.96
CA GLN A 57 5.92 7.42 -5.18
C GLN A 57 6.77 7.64 -6.43
N GLY A 58 7.56 8.70 -6.48
CA GLY A 58 8.45 9.02 -7.60
C GLY A 58 9.48 7.92 -7.87
N ALA A 59 10.04 7.32 -6.82
CA ALA A 59 10.99 6.21 -6.94
C ALA A 59 10.34 4.94 -7.50
N LEU A 60 9.12 4.61 -7.06
CA LEU A 60 8.37 3.47 -7.58
C LEU A 60 8.02 3.66 -9.07
N TYR A 61 7.52 4.84 -9.46
CA TYR A 61 7.28 5.12 -10.88
C TYR A 61 8.56 5.10 -11.72
N ALA A 62 9.68 5.57 -11.19
CA ALA A 62 10.96 5.50 -11.87
C ALA A 62 11.40 4.04 -12.11
N ALA A 63 11.16 3.15 -11.12
CA ALA A 63 11.45 1.72 -11.25
C ALA A 63 10.54 1.03 -12.29
N TRP A 64 9.30 1.45 -12.43
CA TRP A 64 8.37 0.91 -13.44
C TRP A 64 8.52 1.49 -14.84
N ARG A 65 9.21 2.61 -15.00
CA ARG A 65 9.26 3.35 -16.29
C ARG A 65 9.64 2.50 -17.47
N GLY A 66 10.54 1.53 -17.31
CA GLY A 66 10.96 0.65 -18.38
C GLY A 66 9.93 -0.38 -18.83
N SER A 67 9.07 -0.85 -17.90
CA SER A 67 8.07 -1.90 -18.14
C SER A 67 6.64 -1.36 -18.29
N TYR A 68 6.33 -0.28 -17.59
CA TYR A 68 5.00 0.36 -17.55
C TYR A 68 5.10 1.88 -17.69
N PRO A 69 5.54 2.39 -18.86
CA PRO A 69 5.76 3.83 -19.04
C PRO A 69 4.47 4.66 -18.88
N GLN A 70 3.30 4.08 -19.23
CA GLN A 70 2.00 4.76 -19.16
C GLN A 70 1.38 4.74 -17.74
N LEU A 71 1.91 3.95 -16.78
CA LEU A 71 1.30 3.78 -15.47
C LEU A 71 1.09 5.10 -14.72
N HIS A 72 2.03 6.04 -14.89
CA HIS A 72 1.95 7.35 -14.25
C HIS A 72 0.78 8.19 -14.80
N ASP A 73 0.61 8.24 -16.11
CA ASP A 73 -0.31 9.15 -16.78
C ASP A 73 -1.68 8.51 -16.99
N GLU A 74 -1.72 7.29 -17.52
CA GLU A 74 -2.94 6.59 -17.90
C GLU A 74 -3.50 5.70 -16.76
N GLY A 75 -2.64 4.92 -16.06
CA GLY A 75 -3.06 3.95 -15.06
C GLY A 75 -4.01 2.89 -15.63
N PHE A 76 -4.86 2.34 -14.77
CA PHE A 76 -5.89 1.36 -15.14
C PHE A 76 -7.25 2.05 -15.22
N ALA A 77 -7.92 1.95 -16.35
CA ALA A 77 -9.20 2.61 -16.59
C ALA A 77 -10.32 1.92 -15.79
N GLY A 78 -11.01 2.70 -14.95
CA GLY A 78 -12.31 2.38 -14.40
C GLY A 78 -13.42 3.13 -15.16
N ASP A 79 -14.68 2.94 -14.78
CA ASP A 79 -15.84 3.51 -15.49
C ASP A 79 -15.83 5.04 -15.57
N ARG A 80 -15.30 5.73 -14.55
CA ARG A 80 -15.33 7.20 -14.46
C ARG A 80 -14.00 7.83 -14.06
N GLN A 81 -13.05 7.03 -13.64
CA GLN A 81 -11.74 7.51 -13.21
C GLN A 81 -10.67 6.44 -13.38
N THR A 82 -9.42 6.87 -13.41
CA THR A 82 -8.27 6.01 -13.59
C THR A 82 -7.66 5.65 -12.24
N PHE A 83 -7.40 4.36 -12.03
CA PHE A 83 -6.72 3.85 -10.85
C PHE A 83 -5.30 3.40 -11.19
N ARG A 84 -4.39 3.53 -10.25
CA ARG A 84 -3.03 3.00 -10.39
C ARG A 84 -2.89 1.58 -9.83
N LEU A 85 -3.93 1.10 -9.16
CA LEU A 85 -4.07 -0.26 -8.60
C LEU A 85 -2.84 -0.74 -7.81
N PHE A 86 -2.22 0.14 -7.06
CA PHE A 86 -1.21 -0.21 -6.08
C PHE A 86 -1.29 0.69 -4.86
N THR A 87 -0.77 0.20 -3.75
CA THR A 87 -0.55 0.97 -2.52
C THR A 87 0.84 0.69 -1.99
N PHE A 88 1.35 1.57 -1.14
CA PHE A 88 2.60 1.36 -0.43
C PHE A 88 2.53 1.93 0.99
N GLY A 89 3.26 1.29 1.89
CA GLY A 89 3.36 1.69 3.28
C GLY A 89 4.40 2.77 3.54
N PRO A 90 4.50 3.24 4.79
CA PRO A 90 5.64 4.02 5.23
C PRO A 90 6.91 3.16 5.24
N LEU A 91 8.07 3.82 5.25
CA LEU A 91 9.33 3.14 5.58
C LEU A 91 9.29 2.70 7.04
N GLU A 92 9.52 1.43 7.29
CA GLU A 92 9.56 0.84 8.63
C GLU A 92 11.00 0.53 9.02
N GLY A 93 11.42 1.01 10.18
CA GLY A 93 12.78 0.82 10.66
C GLY A 93 13.11 1.78 11.81
N ARG A 94 14.37 1.87 12.17
CA ARG A 94 14.81 2.83 13.18
C ARG A 94 14.88 4.23 12.59
N TYR A 95 14.25 5.19 13.24
CA TYR A 95 14.27 6.57 12.79
C TYR A 95 14.33 7.57 13.96
N ARG A 96 14.75 8.79 13.63
CA ARG A 96 14.69 9.97 14.49
C ARG A 96 14.03 11.11 13.74
N VAL A 97 13.15 11.84 14.39
CA VAL A 97 12.52 13.05 13.84
C VAL A 97 13.17 14.28 14.46
N GLN A 98 13.54 15.24 13.62
CA GLN A 98 14.07 16.53 14.04
C GLN A 98 13.50 17.64 13.14
N GLY A 99 12.70 18.53 13.73
CA GLY A 99 12.00 19.55 12.96
C GLY A 99 11.08 18.94 11.90
N ASN A 100 11.33 19.26 10.65
CA ASN A 100 10.54 18.79 9.51
C ASN A 100 11.21 17.63 8.74
N GLU A 101 12.21 17.00 9.35
CA GLU A 101 12.98 15.92 8.77
C GLU A 101 12.87 14.63 9.60
N ILE A 102 12.95 13.50 8.91
CA ILE A 102 13.02 12.16 9.47
C ILE A 102 14.30 11.49 8.95
N THR A 103 15.14 11.00 9.86
CA THR A 103 16.38 10.30 9.53
C THR A 103 16.24 8.83 9.89
N PHE A 104 16.30 7.97 8.89
CA PHE A 104 16.32 6.52 9.05
C PHE A 104 17.76 6.02 9.16
N THR A 105 17.99 4.95 9.96
CA THR A 105 19.31 4.32 10.14
C THR A 105 19.20 2.80 10.09
N GLY A 106 20.23 2.14 9.55
CA GLY A 106 20.29 0.69 9.40
C GLY A 106 19.28 0.16 8.40
N LEU A 107 18.74 -1.03 8.63
CA LEU A 107 17.78 -1.65 7.73
C LEU A 107 16.39 -1.02 7.90
N VAL A 108 15.76 -0.74 6.75
CA VAL A 108 14.38 -0.25 6.65
C VAL A 108 13.60 -1.10 5.67
N GLN A 109 12.30 -1.23 5.88
CA GLN A 109 11.42 -1.98 4.99
C GLN A 109 10.43 -1.04 4.30
N LEU A 110 10.15 -1.32 3.04
CA LEU A 110 9.07 -0.71 2.27
C LEU A 110 8.21 -1.82 1.70
N GLU A 111 6.93 -1.81 2.02
CA GLU A 111 5.95 -2.73 1.48
C GLU A 111 5.17 -2.06 0.35
N VAL A 112 5.03 -2.77 -0.77
CA VAL A 112 4.23 -2.36 -1.94
C VAL A 112 3.25 -3.48 -2.26
N ARG A 113 1.97 -3.15 -2.47
CA ARG A 113 0.91 -4.11 -2.80
C ARG A 113 0.21 -3.74 -4.09
N SER A 114 -0.25 -4.74 -4.82
CA SER A 114 -1.03 -4.58 -6.04
C SER A 114 -1.82 -5.87 -6.35
N PRO A 115 -3.04 -5.79 -6.90
CA PRO A 115 -3.71 -6.92 -7.51
C PRO A 115 -3.14 -7.28 -8.89
N VAL A 116 -2.24 -6.44 -9.44
CA VAL A 116 -1.57 -6.66 -10.72
C VAL A 116 -0.20 -7.26 -10.46
N GLU A 117 -0.10 -8.58 -10.52
CA GLU A 117 1.13 -9.34 -10.22
C GLU A 117 2.32 -8.88 -11.07
N ASP A 118 2.10 -8.69 -12.38
CA ASP A 118 3.12 -8.23 -13.32
C ASP A 118 3.73 -6.88 -12.91
N LEU A 119 2.94 -6.03 -12.24
CA LEU A 119 3.43 -4.75 -11.74
C LEU A 119 4.44 -4.96 -10.60
N LEU A 120 4.16 -5.88 -9.68
CA LEU A 120 5.07 -6.22 -8.58
C LEU A 120 6.31 -6.97 -9.10
N TYR A 121 6.13 -7.88 -10.06
CA TYR A 121 7.23 -8.57 -10.71
C TYR A 121 8.19 -7.60 -11.41
N ALA A 122 7.65 -6.66 -12.20
CA ALA A 122 8.44 -5.65 -12.89
C ALA A 122 9.20 -4.74 -11.91
N LEU A 123 8.55 -4.38 -10.78
CA LEU A 123 9.19 -3.62 -9.70
C LEU A 123 10.38 -4.38 -9.12
N GLY A 124 10.17 -5.63 -8.75
CA GLY A 124 11.21 -6.50 -8.19
C GLY A 124 12.39 -6.67 -9.15
N LYS A 125 12.11 -6.96 -10.43
CA LYS A 125 13.12 -7.10 -11.48
C LYS A 125 13.94 -5.81 -11.66
N SER A 126 13.27 -4.66 -11.74
CA SER A 126 13.91 -3.36 -11.91
C SER A 126 14.82 -3.02 -10.72
N LEU A 127 14.33 -3.21 -9.49
CA LEU A 127 15.10 -2.89 -8.28
C LEU A 127 16.26 -3.87 -8.04
N THR A 128 16.10 -5.14 -8.39
CA THR A 128 17.19 -6.12 -8.36
C THR A 128 18.29 -5.73 -9.34
N GLY A 129 17.92 -5.32 -10.55
CA GLY A 129 18.88 -4.86 -11.55
C GLY A 129 19.59 -3.55 -11.16
N ALA A 130 18.89 -2.64 -10.51
CA ALA A 130 19.45 -1.36 -10.05
C ALA A 130 20.26 -1.52 -8.75
N GLY A 131 20.01 -2.55 -7.94
CA GLY A 131 20.67 -2.80 -6.65
C GLY A 131 20.32 -1.79 -5.55
N ALA A 132 19.44 -0.82 -5.80
CA ALA A 132 19.08 0.22 -4.84
C ALA A 132 17.77 0.93 -5.18
N LEU A 133 17.12 1.51 -4.16
CA LEU A 133 16.01 2.46 -4.31
C LEU A 133 16.52 3.88 -4.01
N ARG A 134 16.19 4.84 -4.89
CA ARG A 134 16.57 6.25 -4.70
C ARG A 134 15.38 7.07 -4.21
N LEU A 135 15.50 7.65 -3.02
CA LEU A 135 14.51 8.58 -2.45
C LEU A 135 15.10 9.99 -2.39
N GLY A 136 14.83 10.78 -3.41
CA GLY A 136 15.45 12.11 -3.55
C GLY A 136 16.98 12.01 -3.63
N ARG A 137 17.69 12.54 -2.63
CA ARG A 137 19.16 12.48 -2.55
C ARG A 137 19.66 11.19 -1.88
N CYS A 138 18.83 10.48 -1.15
CA CYS A 138 19.18 9.22 -0.50
C CYS A 138 19.19 8.08 -1.51
N VAL A 139 20.26 7.28 -1.50
CA VAL A 139 20.35 6.01 -2.22
C VAL A 139 20.35 4.90 -1.17
N LEU A 140 19.36 4.05 -1.23
CA LEU A 140 19.15 2.96 -0.28
C LEU A 140 19.46 1.62 -0.99
N PRO A 141 20.64 1.02 -0.75
CA PRO A 141 20.96 -0.30 -1.30
C PRO A 141 19.89 -1.33 -0.95
N LEU A 142 19.49 -2.13 -1.94
CA LEU A 142 18.58 -3.25 -1.75
C LEU A 142 19.36 -4.40 -1.10
N ARG A 143 18.86 -4.90 0.05
CA ARG A 143 19.47 -5.99 0.79
C ARG A 143 18.70 -7.30 0.63
N ASP A 144 17.37 -7.19 0.54
CA ASP A 144 16.50 -8.34 0.38
C ASP A 144 15.20 -7.92 -0.33
N LEU A 145 14.58 -8.88 -0.98
CA LEU A 145 13.33 -8.74 -1.68
C LEU A 145 12.51 -10.01 -1.46
N ARG A 146 11.35 -9.89 -0.84
CA ARG A 146 10.45 -11.02 -0.60
C ARG A 146 9.02 -10.68 -1.00
N SER A 147 8.30 -11.70 -1.46
CA SER A 147 6.86 -11.62 -1.69
C SER A 147 6.10 -12.24 -0.52
N GLU A 148 4.95 -11.68 -0.22
CA GLU A 148 3.97 -12.26 0.69
C GLU A 148 2.61 -12.31 -0.01
N ASP A 149 1.87 -13.41 0.21
CA ASP A 149 0.58 -13.65 -0.41
C ASP A 149 -0.49 -13.79 0.66
N HIS A 150 -1.56 -13.00 0.54
CA HIS A 150 -2.70 -13.05 1.45
C HIS A 150 -3.97 -13.20 0.61
N TYR A 151 -4.61 -14.37 0.67
CA TYR A 151 -5.76 -14.69 -0.16
C TYR A 151 -7.08 -14.87 0.60
N TRP A 152 -7.00 -15.05 1.92
CA TRP A 152 -8.18 -15.35 2.72
C TRP A 152 -8.42 -14.28 3.76
N PHE A 153 -9.61 -13.68 3.69
CA PHE A 153 -10.06 -12.68 4.62
C PHE A 153 -11.40 -13.14 5.20
N ALA A 154 -11.39 -13.47 6.50
CA ALA A 154 -12.63 -13.72 7.23
C ALA A 154 -13.21 -12.39 7.70
N ALA A 155 -14.44 -12.11 7.34
CA ALA A 155 -15.18 -10.95 7.82
C ALA A 155 -15.92 -11.28 9.14
N PRO A 156 -16.02 -10.33 10.09
CA PRO A 156 -15.37 -9.01 10.10
C PRO A 156 -13.87 -9.07 10.41
N LEU A 157 -13.07 -8.24 9.76
CA LEU A 157 -11.61 -8.22 9.80
C LEU A 157 -11.10 -7.08 10.69
N PRO A 158 -10.43 -7.36 11.84
CA PRO A 158 -9.77 -6.33 12.61
C PRO A 158 -8.52 -5.84 11.87
N VAL A 159 -8.44 -4.52 11.64
CA VAL A 159 -7.37 -3.90 10.86
C VAL A 159 -6.79 -2.68 11.55
N ARG A 160 -5.49 -2.43 11.33
CA ARG A 160 -4.79 -1.20 11.70
C ARG A 160 -4.35 -0.45 10.47
N MET A 161 -4.68 0.83 10.39
CA MET A 161 -4.13 1.70 9.36
C MET A 161 -2.64 1.92 9.58
N VAL A 162 -1.80 1.48 8.64
CA VAL A 162 -0.34 1.74 8.64
C VAL A 162 0.00 3.02 7.91
N SER A 163 -0.86 3.48 7.00
CA SER A 163 -0.84 4.82 6.44
C SER A 163 -2.23 5.46 6.54
N PRO A 164 -2.33 6.81 6.63
CA PRO A 164 -3.61 7.45 6.89
C PRO A 164 -4.67 7.10 5.85
N LEU A 165 -5.86 6.69 6.29
CA LEU A 165 -7.02 6.54 5.43
C LEU A 165 -7.54 7.92 5.03
N THR A 166 -7.53 8.24 3.76
CA THR A 166 -8.14 9.46 3.23
C THR A 166 -9.33 9.13 2.35
N LEU A 167 -10.39 9.89 2.51
CA LEU A 167 -11.58 9.79 1.68
C LEU A 167 -12.15 11.20 1.54
N HIS A 168 -12.51 11.59 0.33
CA HIS A 168 -12.95 12.97 0.09
C HIS A 168 -14.15 13.07 -0.83
N LYS A 169 -14.83 14.19 -0.74
CA LYS A 169 -15.91 14.61 -1.62
C LYS A 169 -15.57 15.96 -2.22
N SER A 170 -15.78 16.10 -3.51
CA SER A 170 -15.66 17.39 -4.19
C SER A 170 -16.90 18.24 -3.90
N LEU A 171 -16.69 19.49 -3.53
CA LEU A 171 -17.72 20.46 -3.31
C LEU A 171 -17.78 21.46 -4.47
N PRO A 172 -18.91 22.18 -4.65
CA PRO A 172 -19.00 23.28 -5.61
C PRO A 172 -17.86 24.29 -5.42
N GLY A 173 -17.35 24.83 -6.53
CA GLY A 173 -16.21 25.75 -6.52
C GLY A 173 -14.84 25.07 -6.37
N GLY A 174 -14.75 23.74 -6.61
CA GLY A 174 -13.47 23.01 -6.61
C GLY A 174 -12.88 22.73 -5.23
N LYS A 175 -13.63 22.98 -4.17
CA LYS A 175 -13.20 22.69 -2.79
C LYS A 175 -13.27 21.20 -2.51
N THR A 176 -12.32 20.69 -1.74
CA THR A 176 -12.25 19.28 -1.29
C THR A 176 -12.64 19.20 0.19
N LEU A 177 -13.64 18.39 0.50
CA LEU A 177 -14.02 18.01 1.86
C LEU A 177 -13.49 16.63 2.17
N PHE A 178 -12.59 16.51 3.15
CA PHE A 178 -12.12 15.22 3.66
C PHE A 178 -13.12 14.71 4.70
N LEU A 179 -13.62 13.50 4.46
CA LEU A 179 -14.63 12.87 5.30
C LEU A 179 -13.97 12.19 6.50
N ARG A 180 -14.62 12.29 7.65
CA ARG A 180 -14.26 11.55 8.86
C ARG A 180 -14.91 10.17 8.83
N PRO A 181 -14.33 9.15 9.48
CA PRO A 181 -14.94 7.82 9.56
C PRO A 181 -16.33 7.79 10.24
N ASP A 182 -16.68 8.81 11.00
CA ASP A 182 -17.98 9.00 11.69
C ASP A 182 -18.94 9.95 10.94
N ASP A 183 -18.56 10.48 9.77
CA ASP A 183 -19.47 11.29 8.95
C ASP A 183 -20.47 10.39 8.21
N ASP A 184 -21.75 10.80 8.14
CA ASP A 184 -22.80 10.05 7.42
C ASP A 184 -22.46 9.75 5.95
N ALA A 185 -21.75 10.68 5.30
CA ALA A 185 -21.33 10.52 3.91
C ALA A 185 -20.14 9.55 3.73
N PHE A 186 -19.45 9.19 4.81
CA PHE A 186 -18.23 8.37 4.72
C PHE A 186 -18.51 6.97 4.18
N ALA A 187 -19.50 6.28 4.74
CA ALA A 187 -19.85 4.91 4.33
C ALA A 187 -20.25 4.83 2.84
N ALA A 188 -21.12 5.72 2.39
CA ALA A 188 -21.54 5.78 0.99
C ALA A 188 -20.37 6.07 0.04
N GLN A 189 -19.46 7.00 0.43
CA GLN A 189 -18.29 7.33 -0.37
C GLN A 189 -17.26 6.18 -0.39
N LEU A 190 -17.11 5.43 0.72
CA LEU A 190 -16.24 4.25 0.78
C LEU A 190 -16.74 3.14 -0.15
N ILE A 191 -18.03 2.85 -0.13
CA ILE A 191 -18.68 1.87 -1.02
C ILE A 191 -18.49 2.30 -2.48
N ALA A 192 -18.75 3.56 -2.82
CA ALA A 192 -18.57 4.08 -4.18
C ALA A 192 -17.11 3.97 -4.65
N ASN A 193 -16.14 4.30 -3.79
CA ASN A 193 -14.71 4.14 -4.09
C ASN A 193 -14.33 2.67 -4.31
N THR A 194 -14.86 1.76 -3.47
CA THR A 194 -14.66 0.32 -3.59
C THR A 194 -15.24 -0.22 -4.90
N ALA A 195 -16.48 0.16 -5.25
CA ALA A 195 -17.11 -0.21 -6.52
C ALA A 195 -16.26 0.19 -7.75
N HIS A 196 -15.71 1.41 -7.73
CA HIS A 196 -14.83 1.86 -8.81
C HIS A 196 -13.53 1.04 -8.90
N LYS A 197 -12.95 0.61 -7.77
CA LYS A 197 -11.76 -0.26 -7.76
C LYS A 197 -12.06 -1.65 -8.30
N LEU A 198 -13.19 -2.24 -7.90
CA LEU A 198 -13.67 -3.52 -8.42
C LEU A 198 -13.85 -3.44 -9.94
N ALA A 199 -14.52 -2.40 -10.44
CA ALA A 199 -14.71 -2.19 -11.87
C ALA A 199 -13.37 -2.07 -12.62
N ALA A 200 -12.38 -1.35 -12.06
CA ALA A 200 -11.06 -1.24 -12.66
C ALA A 200 -10.30 -2.58 -12.71
N CYS A 201 -10.60 -3.50 -11.79
CA CYS A 201 -10.08 -4.87 -11.77
C CYS A 201 -10.99 -5.86 -12.53
N ARG A 202 -12.11 -5.40 -13.13
CA ARG A 202 -13.11 -6.24 -13.79
C ARG A 202 -13.70 -7.33 -12.86
N SER A 203 -13.73 -7.06 -11.55
CA SER A 203 -14.37 -7.92 -10.57
C SER A 203 -15.85 -7.59 -10.44
N THR A 204 -16.66 -8.61 -10.19
CA THR A 204 -18.12 -8.53 -9.93
C THR A 204 -18.47 -8.75 -8.47
N ALA A 205 -17.47 -8.75 -7.58
CA ALA A 205 -17.69 -8.89 -6.13
C ALA A 205 -18.54 -7.74 -5.56
N ASP A 206 -19.18 -7.97 -4.42
CA ASP A 206 -20.04 -6.99 -3.78
C ASP A 206 -19.20 -5.81 -3.22
N PRO A 207 -19.41 -4.56 -3.68
CA PRO A 207 -18.71 -3.39 -3.17
C PRO A 207 -19.12 -2.97 -1.76
N SER A 208 -20.12 -3.60 -1.17
CA SER A 208 -20.66 -3.28 0.15
C SER A 208 -19.61 -3.55 1.23
N VAL A 209 -19.08 -2.49 1.80
CA VAL A 209 -18.10 -2.57 2.89
C VAL A 209 -18.49 -1.65 4.03
N THR A 210 -18.24 -2.08 5.25
CA THR A 210 -18.35 -1.25 6.44
C THR A 210 -17.01 -1.11 7.14
N LEU A 211 -16.73 0.08 7.66
CA LEU A 211 -15.53 0.35 8.44
C LEU A 211 -15.93 1.05 9.73
N ARG A 212 -15.69 0.41 10.86
CA ARG A 212 -16.06 0.94 12.18
C ARG A 212 -14.81 1.05 13.07
N PRO A 213 -14.62 2.15 13.79
CA PRO A 213 -13.54 2.26 14.76
C PRO A 213 -13.61 1.15 15.80
N MET A 214 -12.45 0.59 16.17
CA MET A 214 -12.34 -0.43 17.21
C MET A 214 -11.94 0.20 18.56
N GLY A 215 -12.58 -0.30 19.62
CA GLY A 215 -12.28 0.13 20.98
C GLY A 215 -12.80 1.53 21.31
N THR A 216 -12.26 2.11 22.39
CA THR A 216 -12.72 3.41 22.94
C THR A 216 -11.95 4.61 22.37
N ARG A 217 -10.87 4.38 21.62
CA ARG A 217 -10.07 5.46 21.02
C ARG A 217 -10.63 5.85 19.67
N LEU A 218 -10.98 7.12 19.54
CA LEU A 218 -11.36 7.68 18.25
C LEU A 218 -10.18 7.66 17.27
N PRO A 219 -10.46 7.50 15.96
CA PRO A 219 -9.44 7.60 14.94
C PRO A 219 -8.69 8.93 15.00
N ARG A 220 -7.38 8.88 14.89
CA ARG A 220 -6.53 10.06 15.00
C ARG A 220 -6.42 10.76 13.65
N LYS A 221 -6.75 12.04 13.61
CA LYS A 221 -6.55 12.89 12.44
C LYS A 221 -5.07 13.07 12.14
N ARG A 222 -4.69 12.87 10.88
CA ARG A 222 -3.38 13.19 10.33
C ARG A 222 -3.52 14.18 9.19
N VAL A 223 -2.68 15.21 9.19
CA VAL A 223 -2.53 16.15 8.09
C VAL A 223 -1.15 15.97 7.51
N THR A 224 -1.08 15.67 6.22
CA THR A 224 0.17 15.43 5.50
C THR A 224 0.21 16.32 4.27
N GLN A 225 1.38 16.88 3.94
CA GLN A 225 1.57 17.63 2.72
C GLN A 225 2.01 16.69 1.59
N PHE A 226 1.35 16.77 0.44
CA PHE A 226 1.70 16.03 -0.76
C PHE A 226 1.61 16.96 -1.98
N LYS A 227 2.74 17.15 -2.71
CA LYS A 227 2.85 18.07 -3.85
C LYS A 227 2.30 19.48 -3.54
N GLY A 228 2.62 20.02 -2.36
CA GLY A 228 2.17 21.34 -1.92
C GLY A 228 0.74 21.41 -1.38
N ILE A 229 -0.06 20.35 -1.48
CA ILE A 229 -1.45 20.29 -1.02
C ILE A 229 -1.52 19.59 0.34
N TYR A 230 -2.30 20.13 1.27
CA TYR A 230 -2.58 19.46 2.55
C TYR A 230 -3.70 18.45 2.40
N LEU A 231 -3.39 17.21 2.75
CA LEU A 231 -4.30 16.08 2.76
C LEU A 231 -4.62 15.70 4.20
N THR A 232 -5.89 15.45 4.47
CA THR A 232 -6.35 14.94 5.75
C THR A 232 -6.69 13.47 5.62
N GLY A 233 -6.21 12.66 6.54
CA GLY A 233 -6.55 11.25 6.68
C GLY A 233 -6.69 10.86 8.14
N TRP A 234 -7.00 9.60 8.39
CA TRP A 234 -7.32 9.05 9.69
C TRP A 234 -6.52 7.79 9.95
N GLU A 235 -5.92 7.72 11.14
CA GLU A 235 -5.18 6.56 11.64
C GLU A 235 -5.96 5.93 12.79
N GLY A 236 -5.80 4.62 12.98
CA GLY A 236 -6.44 3.90 14.08
C GLY A 236 -6.67 2.44 13.76
N ASP A 237 -7.35 1.78 14.68
CA ASP A 237 -7.79 0.41 14.55
C ASP A 237 -9.27 0.39 14.18
N PHE A 238 -9.62 -0.46 13.22
CA PHE A 238 -10.97 -0.54 12.69
C PHE A 238 -11.40 -2.00 12.52
N LEU A 239 -12.69 -2.22 12.56
CA LEU A 239 -13.32 -3.44 12.11
C LEU A 239 -13.82 -3.21 10.68
N LEU A 240 -13.24 -3.93 9.74
CA LEU A 240 -13.59 -3.91 8.32
C LEU A 240 -14.44 -5.15 8.01
N ASP A 241 -15.58 -4.94 7.39
CA ASP A 241 -16.51 -6.02 7.05
C ASP A 241 -16.97 -5.88 5.60
N GLY A 242 -17.16 -7.00 4.92
CA GLY A 242 -17.55 -7.05 3.52
C GLY A 242 -17.30 -8.40 2.88
N ASP A 243 -17.54 -8.48 1.59
CA ASP A 243 -17.26 -9.68 0.79
C ASP A 243 -15.76 -10.03 0.82
N PRO A 244 -15.36 -11.31 1.00
CA PRO A 244 -13.95 -11.71 1.09
C PRO A 244 -13.10 -11.32 -0.13
N GLU A 245 -13.62 -11.39 -1.36
CA GLU A 245 -12.90 -10.97 -2.57
C GLU A 245 -12.68 -9.46 -2.56
N THR A 246 -13.68 -8.72 -2.15
CA THR A 246 -13.59 -7.26 -1.98
C THR A 246 -12.58 -6.88 -0.90
N LEU A 247 -12.57 -7.58 0.24
CA LEU A 247 -11.57 -7.37 1.30
C LEU A 247 -10.14 -7.65 0.80
N CYS A 248 -9.97 -8.71 0.02
CA CYS A 248 -8.70 -9.05 -0.63
C CYS A 248 -8.24 -7.92 -1.56
N LEU A 249 -9.12 -7.42 -2.44
CA LEU A 249 -8.81 -6.29 -3.31
C LEU A 249 -8.44 -5.03 -2.53
N LEU A 250 -9.16 -4.71 -1.46
CA LEU A 250 -8.86 -3.56 -0.61
C LEU A 250 -7.54 -3.71 0.13
N TYR A 251 -7.15 -4.93 0.51
CA TYR A 251 -5.83 -5.20 1.06
C TYR A 251 -4.71 -4.89 0.04
N GLN A 252 -4.91 -5.24 -1.20
CA GLN A 252 -3.95 -5.05 -2.29
C GLN A 252 -3.90 -3.60 -2.80
N THR A 253 -5.03 -2.90 -2.79
CA THR A 253 -5.13 -1.54 -3.33
C THR A 253 -5.16 -0.44 -2.29
N GLY A 254 -5.39 -0.78 -1.01
CA GLY A 254 -5.64 0.16 0.08
C GLY A 254 -7.09 0.61 0.18
N LEU A 255 -7.48 1.15 1.35
CA LEU A 255 -8.79 1.73 1.62
C LEU A 255 -8.86 3.20 1.18
N GLY A 256 -10.01 3.62 0.68
CA GLY A 256 -10.28 5.02 0.31
C GLY A 256 -9.46 5.52 -0.87
N ASP A 257 -9.11 6.79 -0.83
CA ASP A 257 -8.48 7.53 -1.93
C ASP A 257 -6.95 7.57 -1.82
N ARG A 258 -6.27 7.97 -2.92
CA ARG A 258 -4.83 8.33 -2.98
C ARG A 258 -3.88 7.21 -2.57
N ASN A 259 -4.27 5.96 -2.78
CA ASN A 259 -3.49 4.80 -2.36
C ASN A 259 -2.10 4.77 -3.02
N SER A 260 -2.00 5.07 -4.31
CA SER A 260 -0.73 5.19 -5.02
C SER A 260 0.15 6.38 -4.58
N GLN A 261 -0.34 7.18 -3.63
CA GLN A 261 0.40 8.27 -2.98
C GLN A 261 0.84 7.90 -1.56
N GLY A 262 0.65 6.63 -1.13
CA GLY A 262 1.02 6.14 0.20
C GLY A 262 -0.04 6.36 1.28
N PHE A 263 -1.34 6.32 0.90
CA PHE A 263 -2.47 6.44 1.80
C PHE A 263 -3.32 5.17 1.79
N GLY A 264 -4.02 4.91 2.90
CA GLY A 264 -5.03 3.88 2.99
C GLY A 264 -4.51 2.45 3.11
N MET A 265 -3.22 2.22 3.27
CA MET A 265 -2.69 0.89 3.54
C MET A 265 -3.01 0.46 4.96
N PHE A 266 -3.41 -0.78 5.13
CA PHE A 266 -3.71 -1.36 6.43
C PHE A 266 -3.07 -2.74 6.62
N ARG A 267 -2.96 -3.19 7.85
CA ARG A 267 -2.57 -4.56 8.25
C ARG A 267 -3.67 -5.18 9.07
N MET A 268 -3.79 -6.50 8.98
CA MET A 268 -4.64 -7.28 9.87
C MET A 268 -4.08 -7.26 11.29
N LEU A 269 -4.96 -7.17 12.27
CA LEU A 269 -4.65 -7.39 13.68
C LEU A 269 -4.99 -8.86 13.98
N LEU A 270 -3.95 -9.67 14.08
CA LEU A 270 -4.04 -11.10 14.45
C LEU A 270 -4.13 -11.24 15.97
#